data_e4465cd933137503c022d35a665237f8
#
_entry.id   e4465cd933137503c022d35a665237f8
#
_cell.length_a   1.000
_cell.length_b   1.000
_cell.length_c   1.000
_cell.angle_alpha   90.00
_cell.angle_beta   90.00
_cell.angle_gamma   90.00
#
_symmetry.space_group_name_H-M   'P 1'
#
loop_
_entity.id
_entity.type
_entity.pdbx_description
1 polymer ?
#
loop_
_entity_poly.entity_id
_entity_poly.type
_entity_poly.pdbx_seq_one_letter_code
_entity_poly.pdbx_strand_id
1 'polypeptide(L)'
;MREIVHIQIGQCRKYVPRAVLVDLEPGTMDSIRSSKLGALFQPDSFVHGNSGAGNNWAKGHYTEGAELIENVLEVVRHESESCDCLQGFQIVHSLGGGTGSGMGTLLMNKMREEYPDRIMNSFSVMPSPKVSDTVVEPYNAVLSIHQLIENADACFCIDNEALYDICFRTLKLTTPTYGDLNHLVSLTMSGITTSLRFPGQLNADLRKLAVNMVPFPRLHFFIPGFAPLTAQGSQQYRALSVAELTQQMFDARNTMAACDPRRGRYLTVACIFRGKMSTKEVDQQLLSVQTRNSSCFVEWIPNNVKVAVCDIPPRGLSMAATFIGNNTAIQEIFNRVSEHFSAMFKRKAFVHWYTSEGMDISEFGEAESNIHDLVSEYQQFQDAKAVLEEDEEVMEEAEMEPEDKGH
;
A
#
# COMPACT_ATOMS: atom_id res chain seq x y z
N MET A 1 2.18 -23.75 -10.31
CA MET A 1 1.25 -22.63 -9.96
C MET A 1 2.07 -21.41 -9.62
N ARG A 2 1.51 -20.19 -9.75
CA ARG A 2 2.19 -18.98 -9.28
C ARG A 2 1.82 -18.78 -7.82
N GLU A 3 2.77 -18.60 -6.92
CA GLU A 3 2.56 -18.63 -5.48
C GLU A 3 3.12 -17.37 -4.82
N ILE A 4 2.43 -16.91 -3.79
CA ILE A 4 2.84 -15.80 -2.93
C ILE A 4 2.87 -16.32 -1.51
N VAL A 5 3.96 -16.08 -0.81
CA VAL A 5 4.01 -16.27 0.64
C VAL A 5 3.46 -15.01 1.30
N HIS A 6 2.39 -15.19 2.06
CA HIS A 6 1.71 -14.10 2.77
C HIS A 6 2.20 -14.09 4.22
N ILE A 7 2.83 -12.99 4.61
CA ILE A 7 3.25 -12.77 5.98
C ILE A 7 2.25 -11.80 6.59
N GLN A 8 1.43 -12.32 7.49
CA GLN A 8 0.46 -11.53 8.21
C GLN A 8 0.97 -11.22 9.61
N ILE A 9 1.09 -9.94 9.87
CA ILE A 9 1.28 -9.38 11.19
C ILE A 9 -0.08 -8.78 11.58
N GLY A 10 -1.09 -9.70 11.89
CA GLY A 10 -2.52 -9.40 12.09
C GLY A 10 -3.46 -10.34 11.30
N GLN A 11 -4.78 -10.23 11.29
CA GLN A 11 -5.75 -11.28 10.91
C GLN A 11 -6.38 -11.16 9.52
N CYS A 12 -6.45 -12.25 8.69
CA CYS A 12 -7.49 -12.58 7.66
C CYS A 12 -7.35 -13.92 6.93
N ARG A 13 -8.47 -14.51 6.37
CA ARG A 13 -8.50 -15.86 5.76
C ARG A 13 -9.50 -16.09 4.64
N LYS A 14 -9.13 -16.91 3.60
CA LYS A 14 -9.80 -18.16 3.13
C LYS A 14 -9.08 -18.76 1.90
N TYR A 15 -8.58 -19.92 1.97
CA TYR A 15 -7.88 -20.95 1.17
C TYR A 15 -6.81 -21.50 2.11
N VAL A 16 -6.18 -22.65 1.84
CA VAL A 16 -5.02 -23.07 2.65
C VAL A 16 -3.94 -22.02 2.42
N PRO A 17 -3.71 -21.14 3.39
CA PRO A 17 -2.79 -20.02 3.16
C PRO A 17 -1.37 -20.50 3.41
N ARG A 18 -0.48 -20.19 2.49
CA ARG A 18 0.96 -20.13 2.80
C ARG A 18 1.21 -18.85 3.56
N ALA A 19 0.85 -18.83 4.84
CA ALA A 19 0.87 -17.64 5.66
C ALA A 19 1.65 -17.88 6.93
N VAL A 20 2.61 -17.00 7.20
CA VAL A 20 3.33 -16.92 8.46
C VAL A 20 2.70 -15.82 9.32
N LEU A 21 2.31 -16.18 10.53
CA LEU A 21 1.66 -15.29 11.48
C LEU A 21 2.66 -14.93 12.57
N VAL A 22 2.98 -13.64 12.66
CA VAL A 22 4.02 -13.14 13.55
C VAL A 22 3.46 -12.09 14.49
N ASP A 23 3.73 -12.20 15.78
CA ASP A 23 3.49 -11.15 16.77
C ASP A 23 4.44 -11.31 17.96
N LEU A 24 4.77 -10.22 18.64
CA LEU A 24 5.54 -10.25 19.89
C LEU A 24 4.66 -10.58 21.11
N GLU A 25 3.33 -10.55 20.96
CA GLU A 25 2.37 -10.94 21.99
C GLU A 25 1.65 -12.25 21.65
N PRO A 26 1.47 -13.17 22.61
CA PRO A 26 0.77 -14.43 22.37
C PRO A 26 -0.75 -14.27 22.20
N GLY A 27 -1.35 -13.21 22.76
CA GLY A 27 -2.80 -13.04 22.83
C GLY A 27 -3.52 -12.99 21.47
N THR A 28 -2.94 -12.34 20.48
CA THR A 28 -3.47 -12.29 19.10
C THR A 28 -3.43 -13.68 18.46
N MET A 29 -2.36 -14.44 18.66
CA MET A 29 -2.20 -15.79 18.12
C MET A 29 -3.20 -16.77 18.74
N ASP A 30 -3.42 -16.71 20.04
CA ASP A 30 -4.37 -17.55 20.74
C ASP A 30 -5.82 -17.25 20.29
N SER A 31 -6.14 -16.00 20.05
CA SER A 31 -7.41 -15.60 19.48
C SER A 31 -7.66 -16.21 18.07
N ILE A 32 -6.62 -16.27 17.24
CA ILE A 32 -6.71 -16.91 15.92
C ILE A 32 -6.84 -18.42 16.04
N ARG A 33 -6.03 -19.05 16.88
CA ARG A 33 -6.08 -20.52 17.12
C ARG A 33 -7.46 -20.96 17.61
N SER A 34 -8.08 -20.18 18.48
CA SER A 34 -9.42 -20.45 19.05
C SER A 34 -10.55 -20.17 18.06
N SER A 35 -10.30 -19.46 16.97
CA SER A 35 -11.31 -19.14 15.96
C SER A 35 -11.64 -20.35 15.09
N LYS A 36 -12.81 -20.32 14.41
CA LYS A 36 -13.23 -21.36 13.43
C LYS A 36 -12.23 -21.58 12.30
N LEU A 37 -11.31 -20.66 12.14
CA LEU A 37 -10.30 -20.66 11.10
C LEU A 37 -8.94 -21.19 11.62
N GLY A 38 -8.73 -21.42 12.94
CA GLY A 38 -7.52 -21.95 13.55
C GLY A 38 -6.98 -23.21 12.87
N ALA A 39 -7.87 -24.11 12.47
CA ALA A 39 -7.53 -25.37 11.82
C ALA A 39 -6.97 -25.24 10.37
N LEU A 40 -7.03 -24.03 9.75
CA LEU A 40 -6.50 -23.83 8.39
C LEU A 40 -5.01 -23.49 8.33
N PHE A 41 -4.41 -23.06 9.42
CA PHE A 41 -2.99 -22.74 9.51
C PHE A 41 -2.23 -23.91 10.16
N GLN A 42 -1.01 -24.12 9.67
CA GLN A 42 -0.10 -25.07 10.30
C GLN A 42 0.34 -24.51 11.66
N PRO A 43 0.47 -25.34 12.70
CA PRO A 43 0.94 -24.87 14.00
C PRO A 43 2.30 -24.18 13.96
N ASP A 44 3.19 -24.64 13.08
CA ASP A 44 4.56 -24.13 12.93
C ASP A 44 4.60 -22.75 12.26
N SER A 45 3.51 -22.35 11.57
CA SER A 45 3.40 -21.03 10.95
C SER A 45 3.03 -19.92 11.95
N PHE A 46 2.82 -20.24 13.23
CA PHE A 46 2.58 -19.27 14.29
C PHE A 46 3.88 -19.01 15.06
N VAL A 47 4.45 -17.83 14.87
CA VAL A 47 5.66 -17.42 15.58
C VAL A 47 5.32 -16.23 16.49
N HIS A 48 5.54 -16.37 17.79
CA HIS A 48 5.25 -15.31 18.75
C HIS A 48 6.32 -15.17 19.82
N GLY A 49 6.50 -13.95 20.29
CA GLY A 49 7.24 -13.62 21.50
C GLY A 49 6.37 -13.69 22.76
N ASN A 50 6.89 -13.26 23.88
CA ASN A 50 6.21 -13.26 25.17
C ASN A 50 6.07 -11.87 25.81
N SER A 51 6.87 -10.89 25.36
CA SER A 51 7.03 -9.59 26.04
C SER A 51 6.28 -8.44 25.36
N GLY A 52 5.91 -8.58 24.09
CA GLY A 52 5.35 -7.47 23.31
C GLY A 52 6.35 -6.33 23.02
N ALA A 53 6.03 -5.45 22.09
CA ALA A 53 6.85 -4.29 21.76
C ALA A 53 6.44 -3.00 22.47
N GLY A 54 5.33 -2.97 23.21
CA GLY A 54 4.87 -1.80 23.94
C GLY A 54 4.70 -0.53 23.08
N ASN A 55 4.28 -0.66 21.82
CA ASN A 55 4.19 0.41 20.83
C ASN A 55 5.51 1.17 20.57
N ASN A 56 6.65 0.53 20.80
CA ASN A 56 7.97 1.08 20.58
C ASN A 56 8.63 0.42 19.36
N TRP A 57 8.87 1.20 18.30
CA TRP A 57 9.51 0.74 17.07
C TRP A 57 10.90 0.15 17.35
N ALA A 58 11.69 0.79 18.23
CA ALA A 58 13.03 0.32 18.57
C ALA A 58 13.02 -1.05 19.25
N LYS A 59 12.02 -1.36 20.10
CA LYS A 59 11.85 -2.71 20.65
C LYS A 59 11.56 -3.75 19.56
N GLY A 60 10.70 -3.41 18.63
CA GLY A 60 10.39 -4.29 17.49
C GLY A 60 11.56 -4.48 16.53
N HIS A 61 12.45 -3.51 16.41
CA HIS A 61 13.52 -3.53 15.41
C HIS A 61 14.88 -4.00 15.99
N TYR A 62 15.26 -3.57 17.19
CA TYR A 62 16.60 -3.79 17.74
C TYR A 62 16.69 -4.83 18.86
N THR A 63 15.66 -4.99 19.68
CA THR A 63 15.70 -5.87 20.85
C THR A 63 14.78 -7.07 20.69
N GLU A 64 13.54 -6.99 21.10
CA GLU A 64 12.59 -8.11 21.10
C GLU A 64 12.34 -8.71 19.71
N GLY A 65 12.24 -7.88 18.69
CA GLY A 65 12.05 -8.34 17.31
C GLY A 65 13.29 -9.03 16.76
N ALA A 66 14.50 -8.53 17.09
CA ALA A 66 15.75 -9.11 16.64
C ALA A 66 16.00 -10.52 17.21
N GLU A 67 15.51 -10.80 18.42
CA GLU A 67 15.60 -12.15 19.00
C GLU A 67 14.71 -13.16 18.27
N LEU A 68 13.55 -12.71 17.77
CA LEU A 68 12.56 -13.59 17.14
C LEU A 68 12.77 -13.74 15.62
N ILE A 69 13.49 -12.82 14.99
CA ILE A 69 13.58 -12.70 13.53
C ILE A 69 14.11 -13.96 12.85
N GLU A 70 15.12 -14.61 13.41
CA GLU A 70 15.71 -15.82 12.85
C GLU A 70 14.70 -16.97 12.78
N ASN A 71 13.89 -17.14 13.82
CA ASN A 71 12.83 -18.15 13.82
C ASN A 71 11.77 -17.86 12.74
N VAL A 72 11.44 -16.58 12.54
CA VAL A 72 10.49 -16.18 11.48
C VAL A 72 11.07 -16.46 10.10
N LEU A 73 12.33 -16.14 9.87
CA LEU A 73 13.01 -16.38 8.60
C LEU A 73 13.10 -17.88 8.28
N GLU A 74 13.33 -18.72 9.28
CA GLU A 74 13.34 -20.18 9.08
C GLU A 74 11.97 -20.69 8.61
N VAL A 75 10.89 -20.23 9.23
CA VAL A 75 9.54 -20.58 8.81
C VAL A 75 9.24 -20.05 7.40
N VAL A 76 9.63 -18.81 7.09
CA VAL A 76 9.46 -18.23 5.75
C VAL A 76 10.26 -19.03 4.70
N ARG A 77 11.47 -19.47 5.04
CA ARG A 77 12.30 -20.28 4.15
C ARG A 77 11.66 -21.64 3.89
N HIS A 78 11.14 -22.29 4.91
CA HIS A 78 10.41 -23.56 4.76
C HIS A 78 9.18 -23.43 3.88
N GLU A 79 8.38 -22.34 4.03
CA GLU A 79 7.23 -22.07 3.19
C GLU A 79 7.65 -21.76 1.75
N SER A 80 8.73 -21.02 1.53
CA SER A 80 9.23 -20.68 0.19
C SER A 80 9.83 -21.88 -0.54
N GLU A 81 10.52 -22.77 0.14
CA GLU A 81 11.04 -24.02 -0.43
C GLU A 81 9.91 -24.96 -0.88
N SER A 82 8.78 -24.94 -0.19
CA SER A 82 7.61 -25.73 -0.56
C SER A 82 6.83 -25.18 -1.75
N CYS A 83 7.22 -24.02 -2.31
CA CYS A 83 6.60 -23.41 -3.48
C CYS A 83 7.20 -23.93 -4.78
N ASP A 84 6.36 -24.25 -5.78
CA ASP A 84 6.81 -24.59 -7.13
C ASP A 84 7.34 -23.37 -7.90
N CYS A 85 6.71 -22.20 -7.72
CA CYS A 85 7.04 -20.96 -8.42
C CYS A 85 6.72 -19.75 -7.54
N LEU A 86 7.61 -19.43 -6.64
CA LEU A 86 7.48 -18.25 -5.77
C LEU A 86 7.62 -16.97 -6.60
N GLN A 87 6.62 -16.09 -6.56
CA GLN A 87 6.65 -14.78 -7.22
C GLN A 87 7.17 -13.66 -6.31
N GLY A 88 6.80 -13.71 -5.07
CA GLY A 88 7.15 -12.68 -4.11
C GLY A 88 6.46 -12.87 -2.76
N PHE A 89 6.62 -11.87 -1.93
CA PHE A 89 6.12 -11.84 -0.57
C PHE A 89 5.10 -10.71 -0.40
N GLN A 90 4.14 -10.93 0.49
CA GLN A 90 3.14 -9.96 0.84
C GLN A 90 3.13 -9.77 2.35
N ILE A 91 3.50 -8.59 2.80
CA ILE A 91 3.57 -8.23 4.22
C ILE A 91 2.39 -7.34 4.56
N VAL A 92 1.67 -7.66 5.64
CA VAL A 92 0.55 -6.86 6.14
C VAL A 92 0.87 -6.41 7.55
N HIS A 93 0.97 -5.11 7.75
CA HIS A 93 1.36 -4.53 9.03
C HIS A 93 0.77 -3.12 9.25
N SER A 94 0.74 -2.69 10.50
CA SER A 94 0.47 -1.29 10.86
C SER A 94 1.77 -0.54 11.12
N LEU A 95 1.81 0.75 10.76
CA LEU A 95 2.99 1.60 10.96
C LEU A 95 3.00 2.36 12.30
N GLY A 96 1.86 2.38 12.99
CA GLY A 96 1.74 3.10 14.26
C GLY A 96 2.18 2.33 15.50
N GLY A 97 2.17 0.98 15.46
CA GLY A 97 2.55 0.11 16.57
C GLY A 97 4.05 -0.12 16.72
N GLY A 98 4.44 -1.04 17.59
CA GLY A 98 5.84 -1.44 17.77
C GLY A 98 6.21 -2.70 16.97
N THR A 99 5.39 -3.76 17.05
CA THR A 99 5.65 -5.03 16.35
C THR A 99 5.49 -4.89 14.85
N GLY A 100 4.33 -4.45 14.38
CA GLY A 100 4.05 -4.32 12.93
C GLY A 100 4.99 -3.35 12.23
N SER A 101 5.34 -2.26 12.87
CA SER A 101 6.26 -1.24 12.36
C SER A 101 7.72 -1.65 12.51
N GLY A 102 8.19 -1.94 13.72
CA GLY A 102 9.61 -2.24 14.00
C GLY A 102 10.03 -3.60 13.48
N MET A 103 9.36 -4.67 13.91
CA MET A 103 9.69 -6.03 13.48
C MET A 103 9.27 -6.28 12.03
N GLY A 104 8.15 -5.69 11.57
CA GLY A 104 7.71 -5.83 10.19
C GLY A 104 8.70 -5.26 9.18
N THR A 105 9.29 -4.11 9.47
CA THR A 105 10.32 -3.49 8.61
C THR A 105 11.66 -4.21 8.72
N LEU A 106 12.05 -4.69 9.90
CA LEU A 106 13.23 -5.53 10.06
C LEU A 106 13.12 -6.83 9.25
N LEU A 107 11.97 -7.49 9.32
CA LEU A 107 11.72 -8.70 8.53
C LEU A 107 11.81 -8.41 7.04
N MET A 108 11.23 -7.30 6.59
CA MET A 108 11.30 -6.90 5.17
C MET A 108 12.73 -6.70 4.70
N ASN A 109 13.56 -6.03 5.51
CA ASN A 109 14.98 -5.84 5.23
C ASN A 109 15.72 -7.18 5.11
N LYS A 110 15.56 -8.07 6.09
CA LYS A 110 16.18 -9.40 6.06
C LYS A 110 15.72 -10.27 4.91
N MET A 111 14.45 -10.21 4.58
CA MET A 111 13.91 -10.92 3.40
C MET A 111 14.45 -10.34 2.09
N ARG A 112 14.66 -9.03 2.00
CA ARG A 112 15.29 -8.40 0.82
C ARG A 112 16.73 -8.82 0.64
N GLU A 113 17.47 -8.99 1.75
CA GLU A 113 18.84 -9.55 1.75
C GLU A 113 18.85 -11.00 1.23
N GLU A 114 17.91 -11.83 1.68
CA GLU A 114 17.86 -13.26 1.33
C GLU A 114 17.23 -13.51 -0.08
N TYR A 115 16.23 -12.71 -0.48
CA TYR A 115 15.49 -12.85 -1.73
C TYR A 115 15.48 -11.54 -2.56
N PRO A 116 16.62 -11.08 -3.07
CA PRO A 116 16.72 -9.77 -3.74
C PRO A 116 15.98 -9.71 -5.09
N ASP A 117 15.70 -10.86 -5.71
CA ASP A 117 15.03 -10.98 -7.00
C ASP A 117 13.51 -11.22 -6.90
N ARG A 118 12.94 -11.30 -5.71
CA ARG A 118 11.52 -11.50 -5.47
C ARG A 118 10.82 -10.19 -5.17
N ILE A 119 9.57 -10.09 -5.63
CA ILE A 119 8.77 -8.89 -5.40
C ILE A 119 8.33 -8.82 -3.93
N MET A 120 8.58 -7.66 -3.32
CA MET A 120 8.22 -7.37 -1.94
C MET A 120 7.06 -6.37 -1.89
N ASN A 121 5.85 -6.86 -1.61
CA ASN A 121 4.67 -6.02 -1.47
C ASN A 121 4.33 -5.77 -0.01
N SER A 122 3.99 -4.55 0.35
CA SER A 122 3.44 -4.24 1.66
C SER A 122 2.02 -3.69 1.58
N PHE A 123 1.18 -4.08 2.54
CA PHE A 123 -0.09 -3.45 2.84
C PHE A 123 0.08 -2.76 4.19
N SER A 124 0.28 -1.47 4.15
CA SER A 124 0.68 -0.69 5.31
C SER A 124 -0.48 0.18 5.79
N VAL A 125 -0.91 -0.04 7.03
CA VAL A 125 -1.94 0.79 7.66
C VAL A 125 -1.26 2.02 8.25
N MET A 126 -1.58 3.18 7.67
CA MET A 126 -1.05 4.48 8.08
C MET A 126 -1.71 4.94 9.39
N PRO A 127 -0.97 5.61 10.28
CA PRO A 127 -1.55 6.20 11.48
C PRO A 127 -2.49 7.36 11.12
N SER A 128 -3.61 7.44 11.84
CA SER A 128 -4.59 8.50 11.68
C SER A 128 -4.67 9.35 12.95
N PRO A 129 -4.67 10.69 12.85
CA PRO A 129 -4.79 11.55 14.03
C PRO A 129 -6.17 11.49 14.69
N LYS A 130 -7.19 11.01 13.97
CA LYS A 130 -8.55 10.91 14.50
C LYS A 130 -8.84 9.58 15.20
N VAL A 131 -8.10 8.53 14.85
CA VAL A 131 -8.29 7.16 15.33
C VAL A 131 -6.93 6.64 15.77
N SER A 132 -6.40 7.21 16.85
CA SER A 132 -5.09 6.85 17.39
C SER A 132 -5.22 6.54 18.87
N ASP A 133 -4.68 5.40 19.29
CA ASP A 133 -4.64 4.97 20.68
C ASP A 133 -3.29 5.32 21.34
N THR A 134 -2.28 5.77 20.56
CA THR A 134 -0.92 6.00 21.05
C THR A 134 -0.32 7.31 20.56
N VAL A 135 0.39 8.00 21.46
CA VAL A 135 0.99 9.32 21.19
C VAL A 135 2.23 9.20 20.29
N VAL A 136 2.92 8.07 20.33
CA VAL A 136 4.22 7.86 19.64
C VAL A 136 4.08 7.32 18.20
N GLU A 137 2.86 7.19 17.69
CA GLU A 137 2.62 6.72 16.31
C GLU A 137 3.40 7.49 15.24
N PRO A 138 3.55 8.84 15.30
CA PRO A 138 4.33 9.55 14.31
C PRO A 138 5.79 9.12 14.25
N TYR A 139 6.42 8.81 15.38
CA TYR A 139 7.79 8.28 15.41
C TYR A 139 7.87 6.92 14.74
N ASN A 140 7.01 5.99 15.16
CA ASN A 140 6.97 4.65 14.59
C ASN A 140 6.71 4.67 13.08
N ALA A 141 5.81 5.55 12.63
CA ALA A 141 5.47 5.69 11.21
C ALA A 141 6.62 6.25 10.38
N VAL A 142 7.28 7.32 10.83
CA VAL A 142 8.41 7.94 10.12
C VAL A 142 9.56 6.96 9.96
N LEU A 143 9.93 6.25 11.02
CA LEU A 143 10.97 5.23 11.00
C LEU A 143 10.61 4.07 10.07
N SER A 144 9.34 3.67 10.05
CA SER A 144 8.88 2.59 9.19
C SER A 144 8.80 3.00 7.72
N ILE A 145 8.35 4.22 7.41
CA ILE A 145 8.29 4.74 6.04
C ILE A 145 9.70 4.82 5.45
N HIS A 146 10.69 5.25 6.25
CA HIS A 146 12.09 5.25 5.84
C HIS A 146 12.55 3.86 5.37
N GLN A 147 12.25 2.82 6.14
CA GLN A 147 12.57 1.43 5.77
C GLN A 147 11.77 0.93 4.56
N LEU A 148 10.50 1.35 4.41
CA LEU A 148 9.66 0.98 3.26
C LEU A 148 10.15 1.60 1.96
N ILE A 149 10.66 2.82 1.97
CA ILE A 149 11.24 3.49 0.79
C ILE A 149 12.39 2.66 0.21
N GLU A 150 13.21 2.06 1.08
CA GLU A 150 14.41 1.32 0.68
C GLU A 150 14.11 -0.14 0.28
N ASN A 151 13.17 -0.81 0.97
CA ASN A 151 13.04 -2.26 0.90
C ASN A 151 11.76 -2.76 0.20
N ALA A 152 10.74 -1.94 0.00
CA ALA A 152 9.52 -2.37 -0.68
C ALA A 152 9.58 -2.11 -2.19
N ASP A 153 8.99 -3.00 -2.99
CA ASP A 153 8.77 -2.78 -4.42
C ASP A 153 7.41 -2.14 -4.69
N ALA A 154 6.43 -2.40 -3.81
CA ALA A 154 5.10 -1.82 -3.86
C ALA A 154 4.52 -1.70 -2.45
N CYS A 155 4.03 -0.52 -2.11
CA CYS A 155 3.41 -0.24 -0.81
C CYS A 155 1.98 0.27 -1.02
N PHE A 156 1.00 -0.51 -0.58
CA PHE A 156 -0.41 -0.12 -0.60
C PHE A 156 -0.75 0.60 0.70
N CYS A 157 -0.96 1.91 0.61
CA CYS A 157 -1.23 2.76 1.76
C CYS A 157 -2.72 2.74 2.10
N ILE A 158 -3.06 2.28 3.29
CA ILE A 158 -4.43 2.21 3.80
C ILE A 158 -4.51 3.08 5.05
N ASP A 159 -5.54 3.94 5.13
CA ASP A 159 -5.76 4.79 6.28
C ASP A 159 -7.10 4.44 6.94
N ASN A 160 -7.08 4.18 8.24
CA ASN A 160 -8.28 3.87 9.00
C ASN A 160 -9.33 5.00 8.94
N GLU A 161 -8.90 6.25 8.87
CA GLU A 161 -9.82 7.40 8.74
C GLU A 161 -10.64 7.30 7.46
N ALA A 162 -9.99 7.01 6.33
CA ALA A 162 -10.66 6.83 5.04
C ALA A 162 -11.64 5.65 5.08
N LEU A 163 -11.26 4.54 5.73
CA LEU A 163 -12.12 3.39 5.90
C LEU A 163 -13.37 3.71 6.74
N TYR A 164 -13.22 4.45 7.83
CA TYR A 164 -14.35 4.93 8.63
C TYR A 164 -15.27 5.84 7.81
N ASP A 165 -14.72 6.77 7.06
CA ASP A 165 -15.49 7.66 6.18
C ASP A 165 -16.27 6.87 5.11
N ILE A 166 -15.70 5.83 4.54
CA ILE A 166 -16.40 4.91 3.62
C ILE A 166 -17.56 4.22 4.34
N CYS A 167 -17.34 3.67 5.53
CA CYS A 167 -18.39 3.00 6.30
C CYS A 167 -19.55 3.94 6.62
N PHE A 168 -19.28 5.18 7.05
CA PHE A 168 -20.32 6.14 7.38
C PHE A 168 -21.02 6.72 6.16
N ARG A 169 -20.26 7.21 5.18
CA ARG A 169 -20.81 7.99 4.06
C ARG A 169 -21.36 7.10 2.97
N THR A 170 -20.65 6.02 2.64
CA THR A 170 -20.99 5.17 1.48
C THR A 170 -21.83 3.97 1.92
N LEU A 171 -21.41 3.24 2.93
CA LEU A 171 -22.12 2.05 3.42
C LEU A 171 -23.27 2.37 4.36
N LYS A 172 -23.36 3.61 4.86
CA LYS A 172 -24.42 4.08 5.78
C LYS A 172 -24.52 3.25 7.07
N LEU A 173 -23.39 2.73 7.56
CA LEU A 173 -23.34 2.04 8.84
C LEU A 173 -23.38 3.06 9.98
N THR A 174 -24.24 2.84 10.96
CA THR A 174 -24.38 3.73 12.13
C THR A 174 -23.26 3.55 13.15
N THR A 175 -22.78 2.32 13.30
CA THR A 175 -21.71 1.94 14.25
C THR A 175 -20.75 0.99 13.57
N PRO A 176 -19.79 1.51 12.76
CA PRO A 176 -18.79 0.67 12.12
C PRO A 176 -17.88 0.02 13.16
N THR A 177 -17.61 -1.26 12.98
CA THR A 177 -16.70 -2.05 13.81
C THR A 177 -15.36 -2.27 13.09
N TYR A 178 -14.32 -2.66 13.82
CA TYR A 178 -13.05 -3.09 13.19
C TYR A 178 -13.24 -4.26 12.21
N GLY A 179 -14.25 -5.10 12.45
CA GLY A 179 -14.62 -6.18 11.53
C GLY A 179 -15.07 -5.66 10.15
N ASP A 180 -15.81 -4.55 10.12
CA ASP A 180 -16.28 -3.93 8.88
C ASP A 180 -15.10 -3.28 8.13
N LEU A 181 -14.19 -2.61 8.84
CA LEU A 181 -12.96 -2.06 8.26
C LEU A 181 -12.08 -3.16 7.66
N ASN A 182 -11.85 -4.22 8.42
CA ASN A 182 -11.05 -5.37 7.96
C ASN A 182 -11.69 -6.06 6.75
N HIS A 183 -13.01 -6.05 6.66
CA HIS A 183 -13.72 -6.57 5.48
C HIS A 183 -13.41 -5.75 4.22
N LEU A 184 -13.42 -4.41 4.31
CA LEU A 184 -13.05 -3.53 3.20
C LEU A 184 -11.60 -3.76 2.75
N VAL A 185 -10.67 -3.82 3.71
CA VAL A 185 -9.26 -4.11 3.43
C VAL A 185 -9.12 -5.47 2.73
N SER A 186 -9.80 -6.52 3.23
CA SER A 186 -9.71 -7.85 2.65
C SER A 186 -10.29 -7.94 1.24
N LEU A 187 -11.34 -7.17 0.91
CA LEU A 187 -11.87 -7.05 -0.45
C LEU A 187 -10.84 -6.47 -1.41
N THR A 188 -10.15 -5.41 -0.99
CA THR A 188 -9.12 -4.77 -1.79
C THR A 188 -7.90 -5.66 -1.99
N MET A 189 -7.37 -6.26 -0.93
CA MET A 189 -6.26 -7.21 -1.01
C MET A 189 -6.60 -8.41 -1.90
N SER A 190 -7.82 -8.94 -1.75
CA SER A 190 -8.33 -10.01 -2.62
C SER A 190 -8.42 -9.57 -4.07
N GLY A 191 -8.79 -8.32 -4.33
CA GLY A 191 -8.87 -7.74 -5.66
C GLY A 191 -7.52 -7.62 -6.33
N ILE A 192 -6.52 -7.10 -5.62
CA ILE A 192 -5.15 -6.90 -6.13
C ILE A 192 -4.51 -8.22 -6.55
N THR A 193 -4.70 -9.27 -5.76
CA THR A 193 -4.13 -10.60 -6.02
C THR A 193 -5.01 -11.51 -6.90
N THR A 194 -6.11 -11.01 -7.43
CA THR A 194 -7.09 -11.80 -8.20
C THR A 194 -6.48 -12.46 -9.42
N SER A 195 -5.67 -11.75 -10.19
CA SER A 195 -5.05 -12.25 -11.42
C SER A 195 -4.10 -13.42 -11.18
N LEU A 196 -3.56 -13.57 -9.99
CA LEU A 196 -2.71 -14.70 -9.61
C LEU A 196 -3.53 -15.93 -9.20
N ARG A 197 -4.70 -15.72 -8.61
CA ARG A 197 -5.52 -16.79 -8.02
C ARG A 197 -6.57 -17.34 -8.96
N PHE A 198 -6.99 -16.59 -9.94
CA PHE A 198 -8.08 -16.97 -10.85
C PHE A 198 -7.70 -16.75 -12.32
N PRO A 199 -8.24 -17.57 -13.23
CA PRO A 199 -8.07 -17.35 -14.66
C PRO A 199 -8.80 -16.09 -15.11
N GLY A 200 -8.27 -15.40 -16.10
CA GLY A 200 -8.85 -14.19 -16.67
C GLY A 200 -8.39 -13.94 -18.09
N GLN A 201 -9.08 -13.05 -18.78
CA GLN A 201 -8.77 -12.68 -20.16
C GLN A 201 -7.49 -11.87 -20.26
N LEU A 202 -7.27 -10.97 -19.28
CA LEU A 202 -6.07 -10.14 -19.16
C LEU A 202 -5.46 -10.40 -17.78
N ASN A 203 -4.33 -11.06 -17.74
CA ASN A 203 -3.65 -11.40 -16.49
C ASN A 203 -2.53 -10.41 -16.20
N ALA A 204 -2.47 -9.96 -14.95
CA ALA A 204 -1.36 -9.21 -14.41
C ALA A 204 -0.68 -10.02 -13.29
N ASP A 205 0.64 -10.17 -13.37
CA ASP A 205 1.45 -10.73 -12.30
C ASP A 205 1.87 -9.60 -11.35
N LEU A 206 2.29 -9.91 -10.13
CA LEU A 206 2.81 -8.88 -9.22
C LEU A 206 3.99 -8.12 -9.83
N ARG A 207 4.89 -8.82 -10.50
CA ARG A 207 6.02 -8.19 -11.21
C ARG A 207 5.56 -7.29 -12.36
N LYS A 208 4.61 -7.75 -13.16
CA LYS A 208 4.03 -6.92 -14.23
C LYS A 208 3.30 -5.71 -13.67
N LEU A 209 2.60 -5.88 -12.52
CA LEU A 209 1.97 -4.77 -11.85
C LEU A 209 3.01 -3.74 -11.40
N ALA A 210 4.05 -4.16 -10.68
CA ALA A 210 5.11 -3.28 -10.20
C ALA A 210 5.80 -2.53 -11.35
N VAL A 211 6.21 -3.24 -12.41
CA VAL A 211 6.88 -2.63 -13.59
C VAL A 211 6.01 -1.59 -14.29
N ASN A 212 4.69 -1.80 -14.34
CA ASN A 212 3.78 -0.84 -14.99
C ASN A 212 3.34 0.31 -14.08
N MET A 213 3.43 0.13 -12.76
CA MET A 213 2.90 1.09 -11.79
C MET A 213 3.97 1.98 -11.17
N VAL A 214 5.23 1.55 -11.16
CA VAL A 214 6.34 2.27 -10.52
C VAL A 214 7.21 2.90 -11.61
N PRO A 215 7.05 4.20 -11.92
CA PRO A 215 7.89 4.87 -12.91
C PRO A 215 9.30 5.14 -12.37
N PHE A 216 9.44 5.40 -11.07
CA PHE A 216 10.71 5.64 -10.38
C PHE A 216 10.79 4.78 -9.12
N PRO A 217 11.96 4.23 -8.77
CA PRO A 217 12.09 3.24 -7.68
C PRO A 217 11.50 3.67 -6.34
N ARG A 218 11.63 4.94 -5.97
CA ARG A 218 11.13 5.49 -4.69
C ARG A 218 9.63 5.77 -4.70
N LEU A 219 9.01 5.99 -5.87
CA LEU A 219 7.60 6.35 -6.02
C LEU A 219 6.72 5.11 -6.17
N HIS A 220 6.77 4.22 -5.20
CA HIS A 220 6.07 2.94 -5.19
C HIS A 220 4.93 2.87 -4.16
N PHE A 221 4.43 4.01 -3.71
CA PHE A 221 3.31 4.11 -2.77
C PHE A 221 1.99 4.28 -3.52
N PHE A 222 1.06 3.37 -3.30
CA PHE A 222 -0.19 3.30 -4.03
C PHE A 222 -1.40 3.59 -3.16
N ILE A 223 -2.39 4.22 -3.77
CA ILE A 223 -3.71 4.46 -3.20
C ILE A 223 -4.66 3.38 -3.71
N PRO A 224 -5.12 2.46 -2.87
CA PRO A 224 -6.08 1.45 -3.28
C PRO A 224 -7.51 1.97 -3.19
N GLY A 225 -8.40 1.39 -4.02
CA GLY A 225 -9.84 1.64 -3.99
C GLY A 225 -10.61 0.40 -4.42
N PHE A 226 -11.90 0.34 -4.09
CA PHE A 226 -12.78 -0.77 -4.44
C PHE A 226 -14.14 -0.26 -4.90
N ALA A 227 -14.72 -0.92 -5.90
CA ALA A 227 -16.09 -0.68 -6.38
C ALA A 227 -16.76 -2.04 -6.70
N PRO A 228 -18.07 -2.20 -6.47
CA PRO A 228 -19.01 -1.22 -5.95
C PRO A 228 -19.01 -1.17 -4.42
N LEU A 229 -19.13 0.04 -3.87
CA LEU A 229 -19.43 0.26 -2.46
C LEU A 229 -20.89 0.73 -2.36
N THR A 230 -21.76 -0.11 -1.85
CA THR A 230 -23.20 0.16 -1.76
C THR A 230 -23.73 -0.13 -0.36
N ALA A 231 -24.68 0.67 0.12
CA ALA A 231 -25.32 0.46 1.41
C ALA A 231 -26.06 -0.88 1.47
N GLN A 232 -26.07 -1.49 2.64
CA GLN A 232 -26.82 -2.73 2.89
C GLN A 232 -28.29 -2.53 2.53
N GLY A 233 -28.85 -3.44 1.72
CA GLY A 233 -30.26 -3.38 1.26
C GLY A 233 -30.50 -2.68 -0.08
N SER A 234 -29.60 -1.81 -0.55
CA SER A 234 -29.72 -1.19 -1.88
C SER A 234 -29.11 -2.02 -3.01
N GLN A 235 -28.34 -3.04 -2.68
CA GLN A 235 -27.60 -3.89 -3.61
C GLN A 235 -28.50 -4.68 -4.57
N GLN A 236 -29.69 -5.06 -4.13
CA GLN A 236 -30.66 -5.85 -4.93
C GLN A 236 -31.36 -5.01 -6.02
N TYR A 237 -31.39 -3.69 -5.89
CA TYR A 237 -32.12 -2.79 -6.77
C TYR A 237 -31.25 -2.05 -7.77
N ARG A 238 -29.94 -2.20 -7.73
CA ARG A 238 -29.00 -1.52 -8.62
C ARG A 238 -28.47 -2.47 -9.69
N ALA A 239 -28.77 -2.17 -10.95
CA ALA A 239 -28.09 -2.80 -12.08
C ALA A 239 -26.70 -2.20 -12.20
N LEU A 240 -25.66 -2.97 -11.81
CA LEU A 240 -24.28 -2.55 -11.97
C LEU A 240 -23.91 -2.58 -13.46
N SER A 241 -23.47 -1.45 -13.98
CA SER A 241 -22.88 -1.33 -15.32
C SER A 241 -21.37 -1.07 -15.21
N VAL A 242 -20.64 -1.37 -16.27
CA VAL A 242 -19.17 -1.08 -16.34
C VAL A 242 -18.93 0.42 -16.19
N ALA A 243 -19.79 1.26 -16.79
CA ALA A 243 -19.70 2.71 -16.66
C ALA A 243 -19.85 3.20 -15.21
N GLU A 244 -20.79 2.63 -14.46
CA GLU A 244 -20.98 2.98 -13.05
C GLU A 244 -19.82 2.53 -12.18
N LEU A 245 -19.28 1.31 -12.40
CA LEU A 245 -18.08 0.83 -11.71
C LEU A 245 -16.88 1.75 -11.98
N THR A 246 -16.65 2.11 -13.23
CA THR A 246 -15.54 2.99 -13.62
C THR A 246 -15.68 4.36 -12.97
N GLN A 247 -16.86 4.94 -12.95
CA GLN A 247 -17.11 6.22 -12.29
C GLN A 247 -16.85 6.13 -10.77
N GLN A 248 -17.28 5.06 -10.12
CA GLN A 248 -17.06 4.86 -8.69
C GLN A 248 -15.57 4.64 -8.35
N MET A 249 -14.80 3.98 -9.20
CA MET A 249 -13.36 3.77 -8.98
C MET A 249 -12.57 5.09 -8.91
N PHE A 250 -12.92 6.06 -9.75
CA PHE A 250 -12.26 7.37 -9.79
C PHE A 250 -12.87 8.39 -8.83
N ASP A 251 -13.89 8.00 -8.04
CA ASP A 251 -14.46 8.88 -7.01
C ASP A 251 -13.53 8.94 -5.79
N ALA A 252 -13.13 10.16 -5.40
CA ALA A 252 -12.30 10.39 -4.22
C ALA A 252 -12.87 9.82 -2.91
N ARG A 253 -14.19 9.61 -2.85
CA ARG A 253 -14.87 9.02 -1.68
C ARG A 253 -14.67 7.52 -1.54
N ASN A 254 -14.19 6.84 -2.57
CA ASN A 254 -13.98 5.39 -2.60
C ASN A 254 -12.50 5.01 -2.42
N THR A 255 -11.62 5.98 -2.28
CA THR A 255 -10.20 5.74 -1.99
C THR A 255 -10.02 5.35 -0.51
N MET A 256 -9.15 4.38 -0.26
CA MET A 256 -8.85 3.89 1.10
C MET A 256 -7.68 4.59 1.76
N ALA A 257 -7.15 5.63 1.15
CA ALA A 257 -6.14 6.52 1.69
C ALA A 257 -6.75 7.89 1.97
N ALA A 258 -6.40 8.50 3.11
CA ALA A 258 -6.92 9.81 3.52
C ALA A 258 -6.18 10.95 2.81
N CYS A 259 -6.26 10.96 1.48
CA CYS A 259 -5.80 12.05 0.61
C CYS A 259 -6.84 12.31 -0.48
N ASP A 260 -6.86 13.53 -1.02
CA ASP A 260 -7.76 13.87 -2.13
C ASP A 260 -7.02 13.73 -3.46
N PRO A 261 -7.32 12.71 -4.29
CA PRO A 261 -6.63 12.48 -5.56
C PRO A 261 -6.72 13.67 -6.54
N ARG A 262 -7.70 14.56 -6.35
CA ARG A 262 -7.91 15.76 -7.20
C ARG A 262 -6.88 16.85 -6.95
N ARG A 263 -6.17 16.82 -5.82
CA ARG A 263 -5.09 17.76 -5.48
C ARG A 263 -3.74 17.37 -6.07
N GLY A 264 -3.63 16.16 -6.58
CA GLY A 264 -2.44 15.65 -7.26
C GLY A 264 -2.76 15.21 -8.69
N ARG A 265 -1.76 14.59 -9.32
CA ARG A 265 -1.90 13.97 -10.64
C ARG A 265 -1.59 12.48 -10.54
N TYR A 266 -2.30 11.68 -11.33
CA TYR A 266 -2.00 10.27 -11.48
C TYR A 266 -0.78 10.08 -12.38
N LEU A 267 0.24 9.44 -11.85
CA LEU A 267 1.39 8.96 -12.63
C LEU A 267 0.96 7.72 -13.40
N THR A 268 0.44 6.73 -12.70
CA THR A 268 -0.05 5.47 -13.26
C THR A 268 -1.29 4.98 -12.51
N VAL A 269 -2.14 4.23 -13.21
CA VAL A 269 -3.35 3.64 -12.66
C VAL A 269 -3.47 2.19 -13.13
N ALA A 270 -3.84 1.28 -12.25
CA ALA A 270 -4.26 -0.06 -12.61
C ALA A 270 -5.71 -0.31 -12.18
N CYS A 271 -6.51 -0.82 -13.11
CA CYS A 271 -7.90 -1.17 -12.90
C CYS A 271 -8.06 -2.69 -13.08
N ILE A 272 -8.43 -3.39 -12.02
CA ILE A 272 -8.63 -4.85 -12.03
C ILE A 272 -10.12 -5.12 -11.96
N PHE A 273 -10.70 -5.52 -13.08
CA PHE A 273 -12.13 -5.84 -13.17
C PHE A 273 -12.36 -7.32 -12.90
N ARG A 274 -13.47 -7.62 -12.24
CA ARG A 274 -13.90 -8.99 -11.92
C ARG A 274 -15.35 -9.21 -12.34
N GLY A 275 -15.61 -10.32 -13.03
CA GLY A 275 -16.93 -10.69 -13.50
C GLY A 275 -17.02 -10.76 -15.02
N LYS A 276 -18.17 -11.18 -15.53
CA LYS A 276 -18.41 -11.29 -16.97
C LYS A 276 -18.74 -9.91 -17.54
N MET A 277 -17.82 -9.32 -18.29
CA MET A 277 -18.01 -8.03 -18.94
C MET A 277 -17.26 -7.99 -20.28
N SER A 278 -17.67 -7.06 -21.14
CA SER A 278 -17.01 -6.83 -22.43
C SER A 278 -15.74 -6.00 -22.24
N THR A 279 -14.60 -6.53 -22.68
CA THR A 279 -13.33 -5.78 -22.68
C THR A 279 -13.42 -4.50 -23.49
N LYS A 280 -14.15 -4.52 -24.63
CA LYS A 280 -14.38 -3.32 -25.44
C LYS A 280 -15.11 -2.22 -24.67
N GLU A 281 -16.10 -2.59 -23.86
CA GLU A 281 -16.85 -1.62 -23.05
C GLU A 281 -15.94 -1.03 -21.96
N VAL A 282 -15.13 -1.85 -21.32
CA VAL A 282 -14.13 -1.42 -20.33
C VAL A 282 -13.16 -0.40 -20.94
N ASP A 283 -12.59 -0.72 -22.10
CA ASP A 283 -11.63 0.16 -22.79
C ASP A 283 -12.28 1.50 -23.19
N GLN A 284 -13.50 1.47 -23.72
CA GLN A 284 -14.24 2.69 -24.06
C GLN A 284 -14.52 3.58 -22.85
N GLN A 285 -14.92 3.00 -21.72
CA GLN A 285 -15.17 3.76 -20.50
C GLN A 285 -13.90 4.38 -19.92
N LEU A 286 -12.81 3.65 -19.89
CA LEU A 286 -11.52 4.16 -19.41
C LEU A 286 -10.97 5.27 -20.30
N LEU A 287 -11.06 5.12 -21.63
CA LEU A 287 -10.68 6.16 -22.56
C LEU A 287 -11.53 7.43 -22.34
N SER A 288 -12.83 7.26 -22.12
CA SER A 288 -13.73 8.39 -21.79
C SER A 288 -13.33 9.11 -20.51
N VAL A 289 -12.91 8.38 -19.47
CA VAL A 289 -12.43 8.95 -18.20
C VAL A 289 -11.11 9.71 -18.40
N GLN A 290 -10.15 9.13 -19.11
CA GLN A 290 -8.88 9.78 -19.42
C GLN A 290 -9.08 11.08 -20.21
N THR A 291 -9.95 11.06 -21.21
CA THR A 291 -10.24 12.24 -22.05
C THR A 291 -10.94 13.35 -21.28
N ARG A 292 -11.90 13.00 -20.41
CA ARG A 292 -12.63 13.98 -19.60
C ARG A 292 -11.79 14.59 -18.49
N ASN A 293 -10.87 13.83 -17.92
CA ASN A 293 -10.06 14.19 -16.76
C ASN A 293 -8.57 14.26 -17.12
N SER A 294 -8.22 14.70 -18.31
CA SER A 294 -6.82 14.75 -18.78
C SER A 294 -5.91 15.53 -17.83
N SER A 295 -6.39 16.59 -17.21
CA SER A 295 -5.63 17.37 -16.22
C SER A 295 -5.28 16.63 -14.94
N CYS A 296 -5.96 15.51 -14.65
CA CYS A 296 -5.67 14.68 -13.49
C CYS A 296 -4.54 13.65 -13.73
N PHE A 297 -4.09 13.51 -14.97
CA PHE A 297 -3.00 12.61 -15.35
C PHE A 297 -1.77 13.42 -15.76
N VAL A 298 -0.58 12.83 -15.56
CA VAL A 298 0.64 13.44 -16.07
C VAL A 298 0.72 13.28 -17.60
N GLU A 299 1.18 14.33 -18.29
CA GLU A 299 1.20 14.36 -19.76
C GLU A 299 2.36 13.58 -20.35
N TRP A 300 3.48 13.47 -19.60
CA TRP A 300 4.70 12.83 -20.07
C TRP A 300 4.71 11.29 -19.99
N ILE A 301 3.70 10.66 -19.35
CA ILE A 301 3.48 9.22 -19.42
C ILE A 301 2.31 8.92 -20.37
N PRO A 302 2.56 8.45 -21.59
CA PRO A 302 1.49 7.95 -22.46
C PRO A 302 0.94 6.64 -21.88
N ASN A 303 -0.33 6.35 -22.04
CA ASN A 303 -0.96 5.11 -21.57
C ASN A 303 -0.85 4.88 -20.05
N ASN A 304 -1.22 5.86 -19.26
CA ASN A 304 -1.18 5.84 -17.78
C ASN A 304 -2.06 4.74 -17.15
N VAL A 305 -3.08 4.24 -17.85
CA VAL A 305 -4.05 3.31 -17.29
C VAL A 305 -3.82 1.90 -17.81
N LYS A 306 -3.65 0.95 -16.89
CA LYS A 306 -3.55 -0.49 -17.18
C LYS A 306 -4.83 -1.20 -16.74
N VAL A 307 -5.19 -2.24 -17.48
CA VAL A 307 -6.41 -3.02 -17.26
C VAL A 307 -6.05 -4.48 -17.06
N ALA A 308 -6.70 -5.10 -16.09
CA ALA A 308 -6.74 -6.55 -15.93
C ALA A 308 -8.21 -6.98 -15.79
N VAL A 309 -8.58 -8.09 -16.41
CA VAL A 309 -9.94 -8.63 -16.37
C VAL A 309 -9.92 -10.08 -15.93
N CYS A 310 -10.65 -10.38 -14.88
CA CYS A 310 -10.83 -11.72 -14.34
C CYS A 310 -12.31 -12.13 -14.47
N ASP A 311 -12.58 -13.35 -14.94
CA ASP A 311 -13.94 -13.82 -15.20
C ASP A 311 -14.74 -14.16 -13.93
N ILE A 312 -14.06 -14.32 -12.79
CA ILE A 312 -14.68 -14.78 -11.53
C ILE A 312 -14.97 -13.60 -10.61
N PRO A 313 -16.24 -13.25 -10.38
CA PRO A 313 -16.61 -12.18 -9.48
C PRO A 313 -16.42 -12.57 -8.00
N PRO A 314 -16.32 -11.60 -7.08
CA PRO A 314 -16.35 -11.89 -5.65
C PRO A 314 -17.72 -12.39 -5.19
N ARG A 315 -17.76 -13.05 -4.03
CA ARG A 315 -19.02 -13.57 -3.48
C ARG A 315 -20.01 -12.44 -3.23
N GLY A 316 -21.25 -12.66 -3.68
CA GLY A 316 -22.35 -11.71 -3.46
C GLY A 316 -22.42 -10.54 -4.46
N LEU A 317 -21.48 -10.45 -5.39
CA LEU A 317 -21.47 -9.42 -6.44
C LEU A 317 -21.42 -10.08 -7.82
N SER A 318 -22.10 -9.50 -8.78
CA SER A 318 -22.05 -9.92 -10.20
C SER A 318 -20.80 -9.40 -10.90
N MET A 319 -20.36 -8.20 -10.52
CA MET A 319 -19.18 -7.52 -11.03
C MET A 319 -18.52 -6.72 -9.90
N ALA A 320 -17.22 -6.59 -9.95
CA ALA A 320 -16.45 -5.72 -9.06
C ALA A 320 -15.23 -5.17 -9.78
N ALA A 321 -14.67 -4.10 -9.26
CA ALA A 321 -13.43 -3.53 -9.76
C ALA A 321 -12.56 -3.09 -8.58
N THR A 322 -11.26 -3.33 -8.69
CA THR A 322 -10.25 -2.85 -7.75
C THR A 322 -9.40 -1.82 -8.45
N PHE A 323 -9.23 -0.69 -7.80
CA PHE A 323 -8.46 0.43 -8.27
C PHE A 323 -7.12 0.49 -7.52
N ILE A 324 -6.05 0.74 -8.25
CA ILE A 324 -4.72 0.99 -7.70
C ILE A 324 -4.19 2.23 -8.42
N GLY A 325 -3.98 3.32 -7.69
CA GLY A 325 -3.48 4.57 -8.24
C GLY A 325 -2.13 4.95 -7.64
N ASN A 326 -1.16 5.26 -8.49
CA ASN A 326 0.03 6.00 -8.10
C ASN A 326 -0.25 7.48 -8.34
N ASN A 327 -0.59 8.19 -7.27
CA ASN A 327 -1.00 9.59 -7.33
C ASN A 327 -0.10 10.45 -6.45
N THR A 328 0.32 11.60 -6.94
CA THR A 328 1.16 12.54 -6.20
C THR A 328 0.47 13.12 -4.96
N ALA A 329 -0.86 13.06 -4.85
CA ALA A 329 -1.60 13.46 -3.65
C ALA A 329 -1.26 12.66 -2.40
N ILE A 330 -0.58 11.51 -2.53
CA ILE A 330 -0.12 10.71 -1.39
C ILE A 330 0.85 11.48 -0.49
N GLN A 331 1.53 12.49 -1.03
CA GLN A 331 2.37 13.42 -0.26
C GLN A 331 1.61 14.07 0.93
N GLU A 332 0.28 14.22 0.84
CA GLU A 332 -0.53 14.77 1.95
C GLU A 332 -0.43 13.88 3.21
N ILE A 333 -0.36 12.57 3.04
CA ILE A 333 -0.22 11.62 4.15
C ILE A 333 1.17 11.75 4.78
N PHE A 334 2.21 11.81 3.96
CA PHE A 334 3.59 11.95 4.42
C PHE A 334 3.82 13.30 5.13
N ASN A 335 3.31 14.39 4.56
CA ASN A 335 3.38 15.71 5.18
C ASN A 335 2.69 15.73 6.54
N ARG A 336 1.47 15.17 6.64
CA ARG A 336 0.74 15.09 7.90
C ARG A 336 1.51 14.34 8.98
N VAL A 337 2.10 13.18 8.63
CA VAL A 337 2.90 12.39 9.57
C VAL A 337 4.17 13.14 9.98
N SER A 338 4.87 13.77 9.02
CA SER A 338 6.08 14.54 9.26
C SER A 338 5.84 15.78 10.14
N GLU A 339 4.74 16.49 9.97
CA GLU A 339 4.37 17.63 10.82
C GLU A 339 4.19 17.21 12.30
N HIS A 340 3.46 16.10 12.53
CA HIS A 340 3.29 15.57 13.89
C HIS A 340 4.60 15.08 14.50
N PHE A 341 5.44 14.43 13.69
CA PHE A 341 6.78 13.99 14.07
C PHE A 341 7.65 15.17 14.49
N SER A 342 7.80 16.17 13.64
CA SER A 342 8.64 17.36 13.88
C SER A 342 8.21 18.15 15.09
N ALA A 343 6.89 18.26 15.35
CA ALA A 343 6.35 18.94 16.52
C ALA A 343 6.80 18.29 17.84
N MET A 344 6.91 16.95 17.86
CA MET A 344 7.37 16.19 19.02
C MET A 344 8.89 16.13 19.10
N PHE A 345 9.57 15.91 17.97
CA PHE A 345 11.01 15.69 17.90
C PHE A 345 11.81 16.96 18.23
N LYS A 346 11.33 18.15 17.85
CA LYS A 346 11.92 19.44 18.24
C LYS A 346 12.06 19.60 19.78
N ARG A 347 11.22 18.95 20.55
CA ARG A 347 11.25 18.93 22.04
C ARG A 347 11.87 17.67 22.60
N LYS A 348 12.32 16.74 21.74
CA LYS A 348 12.84 15.41 22.10
C LYS A 348 11.90 14.63 23.04
N ALA A 349 10.57 14.82 22.86
CA ALA A 349 9.56 14.14 23.65
C ALA A 349 9.58 12.64 23.35
N PHE A 350 9.54 11.80 24.40
CA PHE A 350 9.51 10.33 24.32
C PHE A 350 10.72 9.65 23.65
N VAL A 351 11.74 10.37 23.21
CA VAL A 351 12.91 9.81 22.51
C VAL A 351 13.68 8.85 23.39
N HIS A 352 13.71 9.07 24.70
CA HIS A 352 14.44 8.23 25.66
C HIS A 352 13.99 6.75 25.63
N TRP A 353 12.73 6.46 25.30
CA TRP A 353 12.25 5.08 25.16
C TRP A 353 12.88 4.34 23.96
N TYR A 354 13.27 5.07 22.93
CA TYR A 354 13.93 4.53 21.74
C TYR A 354 15.43 4.39 21.95
N THR A 355 16.07 5.41 22.55
CA THR A 355 17.51 5.37 22.84
C THR A 355 17.86 4.36 23.91
N SER A 356 16.98 4.06 24.86
CA SER A 356 17.19 2.99 25.84
C SER A 356 17.23 1.58 25.23
N GLU A 357 16.70 1.39 24.02
CA GLU A 357 16.73 0.13 23.27
C GLU A 357 17.91 0.08 22.26
N GLY A 358 18.86 1.01 22.34
CA GLY A 358 20.07 1.02 21.52
C GLY A 358 19.97 1.80 20.20
N MET A 359 18.89 2.53 19.97
CA MET A 359 18.72 3.38 18.77
C MET A 359 19.47 4.71 18.93
N ASP A 360 20.13 5.16 17.85
CA ASP A 360 20.77 6.47 17.83
C ASP A 360 19.73 7.59 17.50
N ILE A 361 19.98 8.77 18.08
CA ILE A 361 19.12 9.93 17.79
C ILE A 361 19.28 10.41 16.33
N SER A 362 20.42 10.19 15.72
CA SER A 362 20.67 10.54 14.31
C SER A 362 19.70 9.86 13.35
N GLU A 363 19.28 8.63 13.66
CA GLU A 363 18.32 7.86 12.83
C GLU A 363 16.96 8.57 12.67
N PHE A 364 16.51 9.29 13.70
CA PHE A 364 15.30 10.10 13.60
C PHE A 364 15.45 11.23 12.57
N GLY A 365 16.61 11.87 12.54
CA GLY A 365 16.92 12.95 11.60
C GLY A 365 17.05 12.45 10.16
N GLU A 366 17.68 11.29 9.98
CA GLU A 366 17.82 10.64 8.68
C GLU A 366 16.45 10.22 8.11
N ALA A 367 15.60 9.64 8.96
CA ALA A 367 14.25 9.25 8.56
C ALA A 367 13.37 10.47 8.19
N GLU A 368 13.47 11.57 8.95
CA GLU A 368 12.76 12.82 8.64
C GLU A 368 13.22 13.40 7.31
N SER A 369 14.54 13.48 7.07
CA SER A 369 15.10 13.96 5.81
C SER A 369 14.65 13.13 4.62
N ASN A 370 14.68 11.79 4.73
CA ASN A 370 14.28 10.90 3.64
C ASN A 370 12.80 11.05 3.25
N ILE A 371 11.92 11.32 4.22
CA ILE A 371 10.50 11.61 3.92
C ILE A 371 10.35 12.98 3.22
N HIS A 372 11.08 13.99 3.64
CA HIS A 372 11.04 15.29 2.99
C HIS A 372 11.56 15.22 1.54
N ASP A 373 12.61 14.43 1.31
CA ASP A 373 13.13 14.19 -0.03
C ASP A 373 12.07 13.48 -0.90
N LEU A 374 11.39 12.45 -0.36
CA LEU A 374 10.31 11.76 -1.05
C LEU A 374 9.16 12.72 -1.43
N VAL A 375 8.74 13.59 -0.51
CA VAL A 375 7.69 14.58 -0.78
C VAL A 375 8.12 15.54 -1.88
N SER A 376 9.38 15.99 -1.86
CA SER A 376 9.95 16.88 -2.88
C SER A 376 9.99 16.20 -4.26
N GLU A 377 10.33 14.91 -4.33
CA GLU A 377 10.28 14.13 -5.56
C GLU A 377 8.86 14.03 -6.11
N TYR A 378 7.85 13.73 -5.28
CA TYR A 378 6.45 13.71 -5.72
C TYR A 378 5.99 15.06 -6.24
N GLN A 379 6.39 16.17 -5.60
CA GLN A 379 6.06 17.52 -6.03
C GLN A 379 6.73 17.83 -7.37
N GLN A 380 8.01 17.51 -7.54
CA GLN A 380 8.73 17.69 -8.79
C GLN A 380 8.05 17.01 -9.97
N PHE A 381 7.66 15.75 -9.81
CA PHE A 381 6.97 15.01 -10.89
C PHE A 381 5.53 15.45 -11.11
N GLN A 382 4.88 16.05 -10.12
CA GLN A 382 3.58 16.67 -10.29
C GLN A 382 3.66 17.91 -11.19
N ASP A 383 4.71 18.71 -11.04
CA ASP A 383 4.90 19.97 -11.76
C ASP A 383 5.60 19.79 -13.11
N ALA A 384 6.21 18.61 -13.34
CA ALA A 384 6.88 18.28 -14.58
C ALA A 384 5.91 18.34 -15.78
N LYS A 385 6.33 19.06 -16.84
CA LYS A 385 5.63 19.14 -18.12
C LYS A 385 6.28 18.21 -19.12
N ALA A 386 5.52 17.80 -20.16
CA ALA A 386 6.12 17.17 -21.33
C ALA A 386 6.95 18.21 -22.08
N VAL A 387 8.23 17.93 -22.26
CA VAL A 387 9.08 18.75 -23.14
C VAL A 387 8.72 18.34 -24.56
N LEU A 388 8.26 19.30 -25.36
CA LEU A 388 8.06 19.08 -26.79
C LEU A 388 9.44 19.29 -27.45
N GLU A 389 9.78 18.48 -28.45
CA GLU A 389 11.04 18.56 -29.21
C GLU A 389 11.26 19.98 -29.80
N GLU A 390 10.19 20.72 -30.09
CA GLU A 390 10.24 22.10 -30.53
C GLU A 390 10.83 23.07 -29.46
N ASP A 391 10.68 22.78 -28.16
CA ASP A 391 11.24 23.62 -27.09
C ASP A 391 12.73 23.35 -26.85
N GLU A 392 13.24 22.15 -27.19
CA GLU A 392 14.69 21.85 -27.15
C GLU A 392 15.44 22.56 -28.27
N GLU A 393 14.90 22.63 -29.51
CA GLU A 393 15.52 23.35 -30.61
C GLU A 393 15.61 24.86 -30.32
N VAL A 394 14.59 25.44 -29.67
CA VAL A 394 14.59 26.85 -29.28
C VAL A 394 15.59 27.16 -28.16
N MET A 395 15.83 26.24 -27.24
CA MET A 395 16.83 26.38 -26.20
C MET A 395 18.29 26.21 -26.74
N GLU A 396 18.49 25.26 -27.65
CA GLU A 396 19.81 25.13 -28.32
C GLU A 396 20.14 26.30 -29.23
N GLU A 397 19.14 26.88 -29.94
CA GLU A 397 19.36 28.08 -30.74
C GLU A 397 19.64 29.32 -29.87
N ALA A 398 19.05 29.44 -28.69
CA ALA A 398 19.29 30.54 -27.77
C ALA A 398 20.68 30.50 -27.10
N GLU A 399 21.23 29.29 -26.91
CA GLU A 399 22.61 29.12 -26.39
C GLU A 399 23.70 29.31 -27.48
N MET A 400 23.34 29.26 -28.75
CA MET A 400 24.27 29.39 -29.88
C MET A 400 24.40 30.82 -30.47
N GLU A 401 23.67 31.81 -29.98
CA GLU A 401 23.93 33.21 -30.40
C GLU A 401 25.29 33.71 -29.85
N PRO A 402 26.26 33.97 -30.68
CA PRO A 402 27.55 34.45 -30.21
C PRO A 402 27.42 35.89 -29.72
N GLU A 403 27.94 36.15 -28.52
CA GLU A 403 28.20 37.50 -28.03
C GLU A 403 28.99 38.31 -29.11
N ASP A 404 28.27 39.13 -29.84
CA ASP A 404 28.90 40.09 -30.75
C ASP A 404 29.67 41.14 -29.93
N LYS A 405 30.97 40.97 -29.88
CA LYS A 405 31.90 41.96 -29.31
C LYS A 405 31.97 43.15 -30.23
N GLY A 406 31.10 44.11 -30.00
CA GLY A 406 31.19 45.44 -30.57
C GLY A 406 32.40 46.20 -30.02
N HIS A 407 33.21 46.66 -30.90
CA HIS A 407 34.32 47.57 -30.69
C HIS A 407 33.88 48.92 -30.14
#